data_17eee1cf8fea6ea058e734a8ddb0ba62
#
_entry.id   17eee1cf8fea6ea058e734a8ddb0ba62
#
_cell.length_a   1.000
_cell.length_b   1.000
_cell.length_c   1.000
_cell.angle_alpha   90.00
_cell.angle_beta   90.00
_cell.angle_gamma   90.00
#
_symmetry.space_group_name_H-M   'P 1'
#
loop_
_entity.id
_entity.type
_entity.pdbx_description
1 polymer ?
#
loop_
_entity_poly.entity_id
_entity_poly.type
_entity_poly.pdbx_seq_one_letter_code
_entity_poly.pdbx_strand_id
1 'polypeptide(L)'
;MTYLLSPDEVAAAYVELRTRVVALLREAGEGVADTPVPHCPAWTVKMVASHLLGLPEDSLGGIKPGDDLDAWTQAQVDRHRNDSLMSILDAWEKMGTTIDPILPHFPVPMNSQFVFDACTHEHDIRAAIGKVGARDSQAVRVAAGFIRNSLSLLPQPEAQELLRVTISDFDFLRSLSGRRSVEQIAERG
;
A
#
# COMPACT_ATOMS: atom_id res chain seq x y z
N MET A 1 20.45 13.54 -4.49
CA MET A 1 20.34 12.15 -3.95
C MET A 1 19.01 11.58 -4.45
N THR A 2 18.97 10.40 -5.06
CA THR A 2 17.69 9.79 -5.42
C THR A 2 17.19 8.96 -4.25
N TYR A 3 15.90 9.10 -3.90
CA TYR A 3 15.23 8.30 -2.88
C TYR A 3 14.51 7.09 -3.48
N LEU A 4 14.32 7.10 -4.80
CA LEU A 4 13.61 6.04 -5.51
C LEU A 4 14.56 4.89 -5.83
N LEU A 5 14.06 3.66 -5.69
CA LEU A 5 14.71 2.45 -6.15
C LEU A 5 14.54 2.30 -7.67
N SER A 6 15.30 1.37 -8.26
CA SER A 6 15.14 1.06 -9.68
C SER A 6 13.76 0.46 -9.99
N PRO A 7 13.24 0.62 -11.21
CA PRO A 7 11.95 0.05 -11.59
C PRO A 7 11.84 -1.47 -11.35
N ASP A 8 12.92 -2.21 -11.58
CA ASP A 8 12.96 -3.66 -11.34
C ASP A 8 12.88 -4.00 -9.85
N GLU A 9 13.57 -3.25 -8.98
CA GLU A 9 13.49 -3.44 -7.53
C GLU A 9 12.08 -3.10 -7.01
N VAL A 10 11.44 -2.07 -7.56
CA VAL A 10 10.07 -1.69 -7.23
C VAL A 10 9.10 -2.79 -7.63
N ALA A 11 9.22 -3.35 -8.83
CA ALA A 11 8.38 -4.44 -9.30
C ALA A 11 8.58 -5.72 -8.44
N ALA A 12 9.81 -6.08 -8.14
CA ALA A 12 10.11 -7.22 -7.26
C ALA A 12 9.48 -7.03 -5.87
N ALA A 13 9.57 -5.82 -5.30
CA ALA A 13 8.96 -5.48 -4.01
C ALA A 13 7.43 -5.64 -4.02
N TYR A 14 6.77 -5.29 -5.13
CA TYR A 14 5.32 -5.49 -5.29
C TYR A 14 4.94 -6.96 -5.33
N VAL A 15 5.66 -7.77 -6.12
CA VAL A 15 5.44 -9.23 -6.22
C VAL A 15 5.55 -9.90 -4.85
N GLU A 16 6.63 -9.61 -4.11
CA GLU A 16 6.83 -10.14 -2.77
C GLU A 16 5.72 -9.70 -1.81
N LEU A 17 5.33 -8.44 -1.84
CA LEU A 17 4.25 -7.89 -1.02
C LEU A 17 2.94 -8.62 -1.31
N ARG A 18 2.51 -8.70 -2.58
CA ARG A 18 1.27 -9.37 -2.97
C ARG A 18 1.27 -10.82 -2.51
N THR A 19 2.33 -11.57 -2.81
CA THR A 19 2.48 -12.98 -2.39
C THR A 19 2.33 -13.13 -0.88
N ARG A 20 2.96 -12.25 -0.12
CA ARG A 20 2.94 -12.26 1.34
C ARG A 20 1.57 -11.91 1.91
N VAL A 21 0.86 -10.92 1.35
CA VAL A 21 -0.49 -10.54 1.79
C VAL A 21 -1.51 -11.63 1.46
N VAL A 22 -1.44 -12.19 0.25
CA VAL A 22 -2.31 -13.32 -0.15
C VAL A 22 -2.10 -14.51 0.79
N ALA A 23 -0.86 -14.90 1.06
CA ALA A 23 -0.56 -16.00 1.98
C ALA A 23 -1.08 -15.73 3.41
N LEU A 24 -0.87 -14.51 3.91
CA LEU A 24 -1.34 -14.07 5.24
C LEU A 24 -2.86 -14.18 5.37
N LEU A 25 -3.60 -13.69 4.38
CA LEU A 25 -5.06 -13.69 4.41
C LEU A 25 -5.65 -15.08 4.16
N ARG A 26 -5.01 -15.92 3.34
CA ARG A 26 -5.39 -17.33 3.19
C ARG A 26 -5.21 -18.12 4.49
N GLU A 27 -4.11 -17.89 5.22
CA GLU A 27 -3.88 -18.50 6.54
C GLU A 27 -4.95 -18.04 7.56
N ALA A 28 -5.32 -16.75 7.52
CA ALA A 28 -6.34 -16.19 8.41
C ALA A 28 -7.76 -16.68 8.07
N GLY A 29 -8.01 -17.03 6.82
CA GLY A 29 -9.28 -17.56 6.31
C GLY A 29 -10.38 -16.52 6.13
N GLU A 30 -11.55 -16.96 5.61
CA GLU A 30 -12.70 -16.09 5.34
C GLU A 30 -13.24 -15.36 6.57
N GLY A 31 -13.03 -15.94 7.77
CA GLY A 31 -13.53 -15.37 9.02
C GLY A 31 -13.01 -13.97 9.37
N VAL A 32 -11.91 -13.51 8.74
CA VAL A 32 -11.40 -12.16 8.98
C VAL A 32 -11.97 -11.11 8.00
N ALA A 33 -12.77 -11.52 7.01
CA ALA A 33 -13.25 -10.66 5.93
C ALA A 33 -13.92 -9.38 6.44
N ASP A 34 -14.77 -9.51 7.45
CA ASP A 34 -15.55 -8.40 8.02
C ASP A 34 -14.86 -7.71 9.20
N THR A 35 -13.61 -8.06 9.50
CA THR A 35 -12.83 -7.39 10.56
C THR A 35 -12.61 -5.93 10.21
N PRO A 36 -13.02 -4.96 11.06
CA PRO A 36 -12.78 -3.54 10.83
C PRO A 36 -11.27 -3.22 10.81
N VAL A 37 -10.87 -2.35 9.91
CA VAL A 37 -9.46 -1.90 9.80
C VAL A 37 -9.27 -0.61 10.59
N PRO A 38 -8.48 -0.61 11.70
CA PRO A 38 -8.39 0.54 12.63
C PRO A 38 -7.95 1.85 11.97
N HIS A 39 -7.09 1.76 10.95
CA HIS A 39 -6.55 2.94 10.24
C HIS A 39 -7.33 3.32 8.97
N CYS A 40 -8.35 2.54 8.63
CA CYS A 40 -9.31 2.80 7.57
C CYS A 40 -10.71 2.47 8.09
N PRO A 41 -11.27 3.26 9.05
CA PRO A 41 -12.42 2.85 9.86
C PRO A 41 -13.71 2.63 9.07
N ALA A 42 -13.79 3.13 7.83
CA ALA A 42 -14.89 2.86 6.91
C ALA A 42 -14.78 1.51 6.20
N TRP A 43 -13.63 0.82 6.31
CA TRP A 43 -13.34 -0.40 5.55
C TRP A 43 -13.09 -1.61 6.47
N THR A 44 -13.47 -2.78 5.96
CA THR A 44 -13.09 -4.09 6.49
C THR A 44 -11.86 -4.65 5.76
N VAL A 45 -11.31 -5.74 6.28
CA VAL A 45 -10.19 -6.46 5.63
C VAL A 45 -10.53 -6.83 4.19
N LYS A 46 -11.77 -7.31 3.93
CA LYS A 46 -12.22 -7.64 2.57
C LYS A 46 -12.25 -6.39 1.67
N MET A 47 -12.72 -5.27 2.18
CA MET A 47 -12.77 -4.01 1.41
C MET A 47 -11.36 -3.52 1.05
N VAL A 48 -10.40 -3.62 1.98
CA VAL A 48 -8.99 -3.31 1.67
C VAL A 48 -8.42 -4.27 0.63
N ALA A 49 -8.70 -5.57 0.72
CA ALA A 49 -8.28 -6.55 -0.29
C ALA A 49 -8.91 -6.25 -1.67
N SER A 50 -10.18 -5.81 -1.70
CA SER A 50 -10.87 -5.38 -2.92
C SER A 50 -10.20 -4.18 -3.57
N HIS A 51 -9.80 -3.17 -2.77
CA HIS A 51 -9.04 -2.02 -3.24
C HIS A 51 -7.68 -2.43 -3.82
N LEU A 52 -6.94 -3.33 -3.13
CA LEU A 52 -5.65 -3.84 -3.59
C LEU A 52 -5.74 -4.62 -4.93
N LEU A 53 -6.86 -5.29 -5.20
CA LEU A 53 -7.16 -5.89 -6.50
C LEU A 53 -7.61 -4.82 -7.51
N GLY A 54 -8.46 -3.88 -7.09
CA GLY A 54 -9.02 -2.85 -7.95
C GLY A 54 -7.98 -1.91 -8.56
N LEU A 55 -6.89 -1.63 -7.83
CA LEU A 55 -5.82 -0.75 -8.31
C LEU A 55 -5.11 -1.29 -9.58
N PRO A 56 -4.61 -2.55 -9.65
CA PRO A 56 -4.10 -3.11 -10.89
C PRO A 56 -5.17 -3.28 -11.98
N GLU A 57 -6.43 -3.59 -11.63
CA GLU A 57 -7.52 -3.64 -12.60
C GLU A 57 -7.72 -2.30 -13.31
N ASP A 58 -7.80 -1.20 -12.53
CA ASP A 58 -7.96 0.14 -13.06
C ASP A 58 -6.75 0.54 -13.91
N SER A 59 -5.54 0.20 -13.46
CA SER A 59 -4.30 0.49 -14.20
C SER A 59 -4.29 -0.19 -15.58
N LEU A 60 -4.71 -1.45 -15.64
CA LEU A 60 -4.81 -2.22 -16.89
C LEU A 60 -6.00 -1.77 -17.75
N GLY A 61 -7.10 -1.39 -17.12
CA GLY A 61 -8.30 -0.88 -17.79
C GLY A 61 -8.19 0.57 -18.26
N GLY A 62 -7.07 1.26 -17.95
CA GLY A 62 -6.90 2.68 -18.27
C GLY A 62 -7.83 3.61 -17.49
N ILE A 63 -8.39 3.12 -16.37
CA ILE A 63 -9.26 3.90 -15.48
C ILE A 63 -8.35 4.77 -14.59
N LYS A 64 -8.54 6.07 -14.66
CA LYS A 64 -7.75 7.03 -13.89
C LYS A 64 -8.58 7.60 -12.74
N PRO A 65 -7.92 7.97 -11.63
CA PRO A 65 -8.60 8.73 -10.60
C PRO A 65 -9.14 10.03 -11.19
N GLY A 66 -10.39 10.37 -10.83
CA GLY A 66 -10.97 11.68 -11.09
C GLY A 66 -10.54 12.71 -10.03
N ASP A 67 -11.31 13.80 -9.92
CA ASP A 67 -11.08 14.82 -8.90
C ASP A 67 -11.44 14.33 -7.49
N ASP A 68 -12.30 13.30 -7.39
CA ASP A 68 -12.72 12.66 -6.14
C ASP A 68 -12.03 11.29 -5.99
N LEU A 69 -10.92 11.29 -5.23
CA LEU A 69 -10.14 10.08 -4.96
C LEU A 69 -10.91 9.07 -4.09
N ASP A 70 -11.74 9.54 -3.17
CA ASP A 70 -12.53 8.68 -2.29
C ASP A 70 -13.59 7.92 -3.09
N ALA A 71 -14.28 8.61 -4.00
CA ALA A 71 -15.23 7.97 -4.91
C ALA A 71 -14.55 6.95 -5.84
N TRP A 72 -13.33 7.24 -6.31
CA TRP A 72 -12.58 6.31 -7.16
C TRP A 72 -12.16 5.04 -6.40
N THR A 73 -11.62 5.18 -5.18
CA THR A 73 -11.24 4.01 -4.36
C THR A 73 -12.48 3.23 -3.91
N GLN A 74 -13.58 3.91 -3.60
CA GLN A 74 -14.84 3.25 -3.27
C GLN A 74 -15.40 2.44 -4.44
N ALA A 75 -15.27 2.91 -5.68
CA ALA A 75 -15.69 2.16 -6.87
C ALA A 75 -14.92 0.84 -7.03
N GLN A 76 -13.62 0.80 -6.66
CA GLN A 76 -12.83 -0.43 -6.63
C GLN A 76 -13.38 -1.42 -5.59
N VAL A 77 -13.70 -0.94 -4.40
CA VAL A 77 -14.31 -1.75 -3.34
C VAL A 77 -15.68 -2.28 -3.76
N ASP A 78 -16.53 -1.43 -4.34
CA ASP A 78 -17.90 -1.79 -4.74
C ASP A 78 -17.94 -2.82 -5.88
N ARG A 79 -16.94 -2.85 -6.73
CA ARG A 79 -16.79 -3.84 -7.81
C ARG A 79 -16.77 -5.26 -7.27
N HIS A 80 -16.15 -5.46 -6.11
CA HIS A 80 -15.95 -6.75 -5.47
C HIS A 80 -16.82 -6.99 -4.23
N ARG A 81 -17.82 -6.14 -3.97
CA ARG A 81 -18.62 -6.22 -2.74
C ARG A 81 -19.33 -7.57 -2.53
N ASN A 82 -19.69 -8.26 -3.62
CA ASN A 82 -20.38 -9.53 -3.56
C ASN A 82 -19.44 -10.74 -3.61
N ASP A 83 -18.15 -10.52 -3.79
CA ASP A 83 -17.14 -11.58 -3.83
C ASP A 83 -16.74 -11.99 -2.41
N SER A 84 -16.35 -13.26 -2.24
CA SER A 84 -15.70 -13.70 -1.01
C SER A 84 -14.26 -13.18 -0.93
N LEU A 85 -13.71 -13.09 0.28
CA LEU A 85 -12.30 -12.73 0.45
C LEU A 85 -11.39 -13.68 -0.36
N MET A 86 -11.67 -14.99 -0.31
CA MET A 86 -10.87 -15.98 -1.06
C MET A 86 -10.94 -15.75 -2.57
N SER A 87 -12.12 -15.43 -3.13
CA SER A 87 -12.25 -15.11 -4.56
C SER A 87 -11.46 -13.87 -4.97
N ILE A 88 -11.43 -12.84 -4.10
CA ILE A 88 -10.64 -11.62 -4.31
C ILE A 88 -9.15 -11.95 -4.33
N LEU A 89 -8.68 -12.78 -3.39
CA LEU A 89 -7.28 -13.19 -3.32
C LEU A 89 -6.86 -14.00 -4.56
N ASP A 90 -7.70 -14.92 -5.04
CA ASP A 90 -7.45 -15.71 -6.26
C ASP A 90 -7.36 -14.78 -7.48
N ALA A 91 -8.25 -13.79 -7.58
CA ALA A 91 -8.23 -12.80 -8.64
C ALA A 91 -6.96 -11.93 -8.59
N TRP A 92 -6.55 -11.48 -7.39
CA TRP A 92 -5.35 -10.65 -7.22
C TRP A 92 -4.06 -11.42 -7.51
N GLU A 93 -3.98 -12.69 -7.12
CA GLU A 93 -2.85 -13.56 -7.47
C GLU A 93 -2.77 -13.78 -8.99
N LYS A 94 -3.90 -14.08 -9.63
CA LYS A 94 -3.99 -14.21 -11.09
C LYS A 94 -3.64 -12.93 -11.82
N MET A 95 -4.04 -11.77 -11.29
CA MET A 95 -3.70 -10.44 -11.83
C MET A 95 -2.19 -10.23 -11.94
N GLY A 96 -1.40 -10.84 -11.05
CA GLY A 96 0.06 -10.82 -11.08
C GLY A 96 0.64 -11.25 -12.41
N THR A 97 0.07 -12.25 -13.09
CA THR A 97 0.58 -12.70 -14.40
C THR A 97 0.56 -11.61 -15.46
N THR A 98 -0.28 -10.59 -15.29
CA THR A 98 -0.43 -9.48 -16.23
C THR A 98 0.29 -8.22 -15.74
N ILE A 99 0.15 -7.86 -14.44
CA ILE A 99 0.68 -6.59 -13.94
C ILE A 99 2.20 -6.66 -13.68
N ASP A 100 2.73 -7.79 -13.22
CA ASP A 100 4.14 -7.90 -12.83
C ASP A 100 5.12 -7.60 -13.99
N PRO A 101 4.90 -8.12 -15.21
CA PRO A 101 5.79 -7.82 -16.33
C PRO A 101 5.78 -6.37 -16.78
N ILE A 102 4.68 -5.63 -16.52
CA ILE A 102 4.53 -4.24 -17.01
C ILE A 102 4.83 -3.19 -15.94
N LEU A 103 4.81 -3.56 -14.66
CA LEU A 103 5.06 -2.63 -13.56
C LEU A 103 6.44 -1.93 -13.64
N PRO A 104 7.54 -2.59 -14.08
CA PRO A 104 8.82 -1.90 -14.31
C PRO A 104 8.75 -0.79 -15.37
N HIS A 105 7.77 -0.85 -16.26
CA HIS A 105 7.59 0.11 -17.35
C HIS A 105 6.61 1.25 -17.01
N PHE A 106 6.03 1.24 -15.79
CA PHE A 106 5.21 2.36 -15.35
C PHE A 106 6.06 3.61 -15.16
N PRO A 107 5.51 4.82 -15.45
CA PRO A 107 6.21 6.06 -15.21
C PRO A 107 6.69 6.18 -13.76
N VAL A 108 7.92 6.66 -13.59
CA VAL A 108 8.48 7.01 -12.28
C VAL A 108 7.96 8.42 -11.90
N PRO A 109 7.45 8.65 -10.66
CA PRO A 109 7.43 7.74 -9.51
C PRO A 109 6.14 6.91 -9.35
N MET A 110 5.27 6.81 -10.36
CA MET A 110 3.98 6.11 -10.28
C MET A 110 4.15 4.64 -9.87
N ASN A 111 5.17 3.95 -10.38
CA ASN A 111 5.48 2.58 -9.98
C ASN A 111 5.75 2.47 -8.47
N SER A 112 6.49 3.42 -7.89
CA SER A 112 6.76 3.46 -6.45
C SER A 112 5.51 3.82 -5.64
N GLN A 113 4.65 4.70 -6.17
CA GLN A 113 3.36 5.03 -5.56
C GLN A 113 2.46 3.79 -5.46
N PHE A 114 2.47 2.94 -6.48
CA PHE A 114 1.73 1.69 -6.49
C PHE A 114 2.13 0.76 -5.35
N VAL A 115 3.44 0.64 -5.10
CA VAL A 115 3.96 -0.14 -3.96
C VAL A 115 3.69 0.56 -2.63
N PHE A 116 3.79 1.89 -2.56
CA PHE A 116 3.48 2.67 -1.36
C PHE A 116 2.05 2.42 -0.88
N ASP A 117 1.08 2.47 -1.78
CA ASP A 117 -0.32 2.23 -1.48
C ASP A 117 -0.52 0.81 -0.94
N ALA A 118 -0.08 -0.19 -1.69
CA ALA A 118 -0.20 -1.59 -1.31
C ALA A 118 0.52 -1.91 0.02
N CYS A 119 1.70 -1.33 0.26
CA CYS A 119 2.47 -1.51 1.48
C CYS A 119 1.78 -0.88 2.69
N THR A 120 1.19 0.29 2.52
CA THR A 120 0.41 0.95 3.58
C THR A 120 -0.75 0.06 4.02
N HIS A 121 -1.47 -0.49 3.07
CA HIS A 121 -2.61 -1.36 3.31
C HIS A 121 -2.23 -2.77 3.79
N GLU A 122 -1.07 -3.32 3.41
CA GLU A 122 -0.54 -4.52 4.06
C GLU A 122 -0.47 -4.35 5.58
N HIS A 123 0.10 -3.24 6.03
CA HIS A 123 0.25 -2.98 7.46
C HIS A 123 -1.06 -2.61 8.14
N ASP A 124 -2.03 -2.07 7.43
CA ASP A 124 -3.39 -1.85 7.93
C ASP A 124 -4.11 -3.18 8.15
N ILE A 125 -4.03 -4.12 7.20
CA ILE A 125 -4.53 -5.50 7.34
C ILE A 125 -3.86 -6.20 8.52
N ARG A 126 -2.52 -6.14 8.60
CA ARG A 126 -1.77 -6.76 9.70
C ARG A 126 -2.19 -6.25 11.07
N ALA A 127 -2.46 -4.95 11.18
CA ALA A 127 -2.96 -4.35 12.41
C ALA A 127 -4.37 -4.86 12.75
N ALA A 128 -5.26 -4.96 11.76
CA ALA A 128 -6.63 -5.44 11.94
C ALA A 128 -6.70 -6.88 12.45
N ILE A 129 -5.86 -7.76 11.93
CA ILE A 129 -5.86 -9.19 12.30
C ILE A 129 -4.81 -9.57 13.35
N GLY A 130 -4.12 -8.60 13.95
CA GLY A 130 -3.13 -8.83 15.01
C GLY A 130 -1.85 -9.58 14.57
N LYS A 131 -1.51 -9.54 13.29
CA LYS A 131 -0.35 -10.26 12.70
C LYS A 131 0.80 -9.31 12.34
N VAL A 132 1.56 -8.87 13.33
CA VAL A 132 2.72 -7.99 13.12
C VAL A 132 3.78 -8.68 12.26
N GLY A 133 4.42 -7.93 11.35
CA GLY A 133 5.51 -8.45 10.50
C GLY A 133 5.83 -7.54 9.32
N ALA A 134 6.78 -7.97 8.47
CA ALA A 134 7.19 -7.32 7.22
C ALA A 134 7.67 -5.86 7.32
N ARG A 135 8.08 -5.42 8.53
CA ARG A 135 8.50 -4.03 8.79
C ARG A 135 9.80 -3.64 8.09
N ASP A 136 10.65 -4.62 7.80
CA ASP A 136 11.94 -4.42 7.14
C ASP A 136 11.91 -4.92 5.67
N SER A 137 10.70 -5.06 5.10
CA SER A 137 10.53 -5.55 3.73
C SER A 137 11.03 -4.53 2.69
N GLN A 138 11.35 -5.02 1.48
CA GLN A 138 11.68 -4.16 0.35
C GLN A 138 10.55 -3.17 0.05
N ALA A 139 9.28 -3.60 0.18
CA ALA A 139 8.12 -2.73 -0.04
C ALA A 139 8.09 -1.53 0.91
N VAL A 140 8.49 -1.70 2.18
CA VAL A 140 8.62 -0.59 3.14
C VAL A 140 9.70 0.39 2.70
N ARG A 141 10.83 -0.09 2.19
CA ARG A 141 11.90 0.77 1.66
C ARG A 141 11.44 1.57 0.43
N VAL A 142 10.74 0.91 -0.51
CA VAL A 142 10.14 1.57 -1.69
C VAL A 142 9.15 2.64 -1.24
N ALA A 143 8.23 2.31 -0.34
CA ALA A 143 7.20 3.21 0.17
C ALA A 143 7.79 4.44 0.88
N ALA A 144 8.77 4.24 1.76
CA ALA A 144 9.47 5.33 2.44
C ALA A 144 10.27 6.19 1.44
N GLY A 145 10.89 5.56 0.43
CA GLY A 145 11.59 6.24 -0.66
C GLY A 145 10.65 7.13 -1.48
N PHE A 146 9.44 6.64 -1.79
CA PHE A 146 8.41 7.43 -2.48
C PHE A 146 8.01 8.68 -1.69
N ILE A 147 7.77 8.55 -0.37
CA ILE A 147 7.44 9.70 0.49
C ILE A 147 8.61 10.71 0.51
N ARG A 148 9.85 10.23 0.73
CA ARG A 148 11.03 11.10 0.74
C ARG A 148 11.22 11.82 -0.59
N ASN A 149 11.01 11.13 -1.72
CA ASN A 149 11.05 11.74 -3.03
C ASN A 149 10.00 12.87 -3.14
N SER A 150 8.76 12.61 -2.73
CA SER A 150 7.69 13.60 -2.75
C SER A 150 8.03 14.82 -1.88
N LEU A 151 8.51 14.61 -0.65
CA LEU A 151 8.95 15.69 0.23
C LEU A 151 10.12 16.50 -0.36
N SER A 152 11.04 15.86 -1.06
CA SER A 152 12.20 16.54 -1.66
C SER A 152 11.83 17.53 -2.76
N LEU A 153 10.64 17.38 -3.35
CA LEU A 153 10.11 18.28 -4.38
C LEU A 153 9.35 19.47 -3.79
N LEU A 154 9.08 19.46 -2.48
CA LEU A 154 8.37 20.53 -1.79
C LEU A 154 9.37 21.61 -1.32
N PRO A 155 9.10 22.90 -1.59
CA PRO A 155 9.98 23.99 -1.21
C PRO A 155 9.89 24.38 0.28
N GLN A 156 8.91 23.85 1.03
CA GLN A 156 8.64 24.19 2.41
C GLN A 156 9.77 23.72 3.33
N PRO A 157 10.27 24.58 4.26
CA PRO A 157 11.31 24.21 5.23
C PRO A 157 10.96 22.97 6.05
N GLU A 158 9.69 22.81 6.43
CA GLU A 158 9.17 21.69 7.21
C GLU A 158 9.36 20.36 6.47
N ALA A 159 9.17 20.35 5.16
CA ALA A 159 9.41 19.15 4.34
C ALA A 159 10.90 18.78 4.33
N GLN A 160 11.79 19.76 4.32
CA GLN A 160 13.23 19.54 4.37
C GLN A 160 13.69 19.08 5.78
N GLU A 161 13.01 19.50 6.84
CA GLU A 161 13.26 19.00 8.20
C GLU A 161 12.83 17.54 8.32
N LEU A 162 11.68 17.17 7.80
CA LEU A 162 11.22 15.77 7.78
C LEU A 162 12.20 14.82 7.06
N LEU A 163 12.88 15.29 6.02
CA LEU A 163 13.91 14.49 5.33
C LEU A 163 15.16 14.22 6.18
N ARG A 164 15.39 14.99 7.25
CA ARG A 164 16.53 14.82 8.17
C ARG A 164 16.22 13.94 9.38
N VAL A 165 14.94 13.58 9.57
CA VAL A 165 14.52 12.73 10.68
C VAL A 165 15.14 11.34 10.54
N THR A 166 15.78 10.85 11.59
CA THR A 166 16.43 9.54 11.62
C THR A 166 15.57 8.55 12.40
N ILE A 167 14.67 7.88 11.69
CA ILE A 167 13.81 6.81 12.19
C ILE A 167 13.80 5.66 11.17
N SER A 168 13.25 4.51 11.55
CA SER A 168 13.10 3.38 10.60
C SER A 168 12.21 3.76 9.41
N ASP A 169 12.44 3.14 8.25
CA ASP A 169 11.58 3.34 7.08
C ASP A 169 10.12 2.99 7.37
N PHE A 170 9.89 1.97 8.20
CA PHE A 170 8.55 1.60 8.65
C PHE A 170 7.90 2.70 9.50
N ASP A 171 8.62 3.26 10.46
CA ASP A 171 8.09 4.35 11.29
C ASP A 171 7.84 5.60 10.46
N PHE A 172 8.74 5.92 9.53
CA PHE A 172 8.60 7.03 8.59
C PHE A 172 7.34 6.86 7.72
N LEU A 173 7.16 5.66 7.12
CA LEU A 173 5.97 5.33 6.35
C LEU A 173 4.69 5.52 7.16
N ARG A 174 4.61 4.92 8.35
CA ARG A 174 3.38 4.95 9.16
C ARG A 174 3.03 6.34 9.68
N SER A 175 4.04 7.15 10.01
CA SER A 175 3.83 8.53 10.46
C SER A 175 3.31 9.42 9.34
N LEU A 176 3.91 9.35 8.16
CA LEU A 176 3.60 10.26 7.05
C LEU A 176 2.44 9.79 6.15
N SER A 177 1.98 8.54 6.32
CA SER A 177 0.75 8.06 5.71
C SER A 177 -0.51 8.25 6.59
N GLY A 178 -0.39 9.00 7.72
CA GLY A 178 -1.52 9.28 8.61
C GLY A 178 -1.96 8.08 9.46
N ARG A 179 -1.09 7.09 9.68
CA ARG A 179 -1.37 5.87 10.45
C ARG A 179 -0.84 5.91 11.87
N ARG A 180 -0.43 7.09 12.34
CA ARG A 180 -0.03 7.37 13.74
C ARG A 180 -0.59 8.67 14.22
N SER A 181 -0.93 8.73 15.52
CA SER A 181 -1.27 9.99 16.18
C SER A 181 -0.02 10.84 16.44
N VAL A 182 -0.22 12.12 16.72
CA VAL A 182 0.87 13.05 17.09
C VAL A 182 1.64 12.54 18.31
N GLU A 183 0.95 11.98 19.30
CA GLU A 183 1.53 11.40 20.51
C GLU A 183 2.44 10.22 20.17
N GLN A 184 1.96 9.30 19.32
CA GLN A 184 2.73 8.14 18.86
C GLN A 184 3.96 8.52 18.05
N ILE A 185 3.92 9.64 17.34
CA ILE A 185 5.06 10.19 16.62
C ILE A 185 6.06 10.76 17.61
N ALA A 186 5.60 11.55 18.59
CA ALA A 186 6.45 12.18 19.61
C ALA A 186 7.20 11.17 20.51
N GLU A 187 6.63 9.99 20.76
CA GLU A 187 7.28 8.93 21.54
C GLU A 187 8.47 8.26 20.82
N ARG A 188 8.67 8.52 19.54
CA ARG A 188 9.67 7.84 18.69
C ARG A 188 10.76 8.76 18.13
N GLY A 189 10.64 10.05 18.33
CA GLY A 189 11.63 11.09 17.99
C GLY A 189 12.38 11.53 19.21
#